data_709080d550e8d2deb2027811ebceb587
#
_entry.id   709080d550e8d2deb2027811ebceb587
#
_cell.length_a   1.000
_cell.length_b   1.000
_cell.length_c   1.000
_cell.angle_alpha   90.00
_cell.angle_beta   90.00
_cell.angle_gamma   90.00
#
_symmetry.space_group_name_H-M   'P 1'
#
loop_
_entity.id
_entity.type
_entity.pdbx_description
1 polymer ?
#
loop_
_entity_poly.entity_id
_entity_poly.type
_entity_poly.pdbx_seq_one_letter_code
_entity_poly.pdbx_strand_id
1 'polypeptide(L)'
;MGVAAEQALGRAREGASHGELFSHREEGELELACVLRPQVGMGSLSGVPYVAAHGACEGLEQLGVAGVGVGWPADVVREDGAGLVAHVRTSAGYAEGMFVVCSLSFDVAGGAHADALPADEQVAGAVCSAILARVDAWAAAVGAGRAVAGPLAPVLSDYFDRVTLMGKPVELVYPNGRVAMRGTLAGVDVWGRATVRNELGGEVEVSPEQASIRAAQ
;
A
#
# COMPACT_ATOMS: atom_id res chain seq x y z
N MET A 1 8.26 -12.22 -6.64
CA MET A 1 7.59 -11.17 -7.46
C MET A 1 6.71 -11.96 -8.40
N GLY A 2 5.46 -11.57 -8.58
CA GLY A 2 4.55 -12.35 -9.42
C GLY A 2 4.68 -11.98 -10.91
N VAL A 3 3.92 -12.66 -11.76
CA VAL A 3 4.03 -12.59 -13.22
C VAL A 3 3.72 -11.18 -13.75
N ALA A 4 2.63 -10.55 -13.29
CA ALA A 4 2.27 -9.20 -13.74
C ALA A 4 3.33 -8.17 -13.32
N ALA A 5 3.88 -8.30 -12.10
CA ALA A 5 4.94 -7.42 -11.63
C ALA A 5 6.26 -7.58 -12.41
N GLU A 6 6.62 -8.81 -12.80
CA GLU A 6 7.80 -9.07 -13.63
C GLU A 6 7.63 -8.49 -15.04
N GLN A 7 6.45 -8.66 -15.65
CA GLN A 7 6.11 -8.05 -16.95
C GLN A 7 6.19 -6.53 -16.88
N ALA A 8 5.56 -5.92 -15.87
CA ALA A 8 5.58 -4.47 -15.65
C ALA A 8 7.02 -3.96 -15.47
N LEU A 9 7.87 -4.68 -14.72
CA LEU A 9 9.26 -4.31 -14.50
C LEU A 9 10.09 -4.38 -15.79
N GLY A 10 9.90 -5.43 -16.61
CA GLY A 10 10.53 -5.56 -17.92
C GLY A 10 10.15 -4.39 -18.83
N ARG A 11 8.85 -4.12 -18.96
CA ARG A 11 8.31 -3.04 -19.78
C ARG A 11 8.72 -1.65 -19.27
N ALA A 12 8.76 -1.44 -17.95
CA ALA A 12 9.23 -0.18 -17.37
C ALA A 12 10.69 0.14 -17.76
N ARG A 13 11.55 -0.88 -17.84
CA ARG A 13 12.94 -0.75 -18.30
C ARG A 13 13.04 -0.46 -19.80
N GLU A 14 12.08 -0.88 -20.59
CA GLU A 14 11.96 -0.63 -22.04
C GLU A 14 11.25 0.69 -22.35
N GLY A 15 10.90 1.50 -21.36
CA GLY A 15 10.28 2.81 -21.56
C GLY A 15 8.75 2.80 -21.49
N ALA A 16 8.12 1.77 -20.86
CA ALA A 16 6.67 1.78 -20.65
C ALA A 16 6.16 3.08 -20.06
N SER A 17 5.00 3.52 -20.50
CA SER A 17 4.40 4.79 -20.10
C SER A 17 3.91 4.74 -18.65
N HIS A 18 3.79 5.93 -18.04
CA HIS A 18 3.06 6.09 -16.79
C HIS A 18 1.61 5.61 -16.96
N GLY A 19 1.17 4.72 -16.08
CA GLY A 19 -0.16 4.14 -16.13
C GLY A 19 -0.29 2.86 -16.95
N GLU A 20 0.78 2.36 -17.58
CA GLU A 20 0.71 1.07 -18.28
C GLU A 20 0.40 -0.05 -17.27
N LEU A 21 -0.68 -0.82 -17.57
CA LEU A 21 -1.29 -1.79 -16.67
C LEU A 21 -1.01 -3.22 -17.16
N PHE A 22 -0.76 -4.09 -16.22
CA PHE A 22 -0.56 -5.53 -16.41
C PHE A 22 -1.45 -6.29 -15.43
N SER A 23 -2.02 -7.40 -15.88
CA SER A 23 -2.79 -8.31 -15.04
C SER A 23 -2.44 -9.75 -15.35
N HIS A 24 -2.46 -10.59 -14.35
CA HIS A 24 -2.27 -12.02 -14.48
C HIS A 24 -3.22 -12.72 -13.50
N ARG A 25 -3.88 -13.77 -13.98
CA ARG A 25 -4.71 -14.64 -13.14
C ARG A 25 -4.20 -16.04 -13.20
N GLU A 26 -3.97 -16.60 -12.05
CA GLU A 26 -3.66 -18.01 -11.85
C GLU A 26 -4.63 -18.61 -10.83
N GLU A 27 -4.62 -19.95 -10.64
CA GLU A 27 -5.56 -20.61 -9.73
C GLU A 27 -5.60 -19.94 -8.35
N GLY A 28 -6.68 -19.19 -8.10
CA GLY A 28 -6.95 -18.58 -6.81
C GLY A 28 -6.28 -17.22 -6.53
N GLU A 29 -5.50 -16.68 -7.44
CA GLU A 29 -4.85 -15.38 -7.27
C GLU A 29 -5.08 -14.48 -8.48
N LEU A 30 -5.45 -13.22 -8.24
CA LEU A 30 -5.43 -12.15 -9.23
C LEU A 30 -4.26 -11.22 -8.91
N GLU A 31 -3.35 -11.08 -9.85
CA GLU A 31 -2.24 -10.15 -9.76
C GLU A 31 -2.44 -8.98 -10.72
N LEU A 32 -2.27 -7.77 -10.21
CA LEU A 32 -2.26 -6.52 -10.97
C LEU A 32 -0.91 -5.84 -10.80
N ALA A 33 -0.44 -5.15 -11.83
CA ALA A 33 0.71 -4.28 -11.71
C ALA A 33 0.56 -3.06 -12.62
N CYS A 34 1.00 -1.90 -12.18
CA CYS A 34 1.07 -0.70 -12.99
C CYS A 34 2.44 -0.02 -12.91
N VAL A 35 2.84 0.61 -14.01
CA VAL A 35 4.06 1.41 -14.09
C VAL A 35 3.74 2.84 -13.67
N LEU A 36 4.44 3.33 -12.67
CA LEU A 36 4.32 4.69 -12.16
C LEU A 36 5.61 5.45 -12.50
N ARG A 37 5.47 6.70 -12.95
CA ARG A 37 6.61 7.61 -13.21
C ARG A 37 6.38 8.96 -12.51
N PRO A 38 6.29 8.96 -11.15
CA PRO A 38 6.05 10.19 -10.42
C PRO A 38 7.24 11.14 -10.59
N GLN A 39 6.97 12.40 -10.90
CA GLN A 39 7.99 13.44 -11.06
C GLN A 39 8.43 13.98 -9.69
N VAL A 40 9.08 13.14 -8.90
CA VAL A 40 9.56 13.45 -7.55
C VAL A 40 11.02 13.03 -7.38
N GLY A 41 11.69 13.58 -6.38
CA GLY A 41 13.04 13.13 -6.01
C GLY A 41 13.04 11.72 -5.42
N MET A 42 14.16 11.00 -5.57
CA MET A 42 14.33 9.62 -5.10
C MET A 42 13.95 9.45 -3.61
N GLY A 43 14.31 10.41 -2.76
CA GLY A 43 14.01 10.37 -1.33
C GLY A 43 12.51 10.39 -1.00
N SER A 44 11.66 10.85 -1.94
CA SER A 44 10.21 10.83 -1.76
C SER A 44 9.56 9.49 -2.13
N LEU A 45 10.25 8.62 -2.89
CA LEU A 45 9.66 7.37 -3.39
C LEU A 45 9.25 6.40 -2.28
N SER A 46 9.82 6.53 -1.07
CA SER A 46 9.38 5.76 0.10
C SER A 46 7.92 6.04 0.49
N GLY A 47 7.32 7.13 0.03
CA GLY A 47 5.91 7.44 0.22
C GLY A 47 4.96 6.68 -0.72
N VAL A 48 5.46 6.18 -1.87
CA VAL A 48 4.61 5.58 -2.91
C VAL A 48 3.79 4.39 -2.42
N PRO A 49 4.32 3.42 -1.62
CA PRO A 49 3.53 2.29 -1.14
C PRO A 49 2.29 2.74 -0.35
N TYR A 50 2.43 3.73 0.51
CA TYR A 50 1.34 4.26 1.36
C TYR A 50 0.25 4.94 0.53
N VAL A 51 0.68 5.76 -0.45
CA VAL A 51 -0.23 6.44 -1.38
C VAL A 51 -0.95 5.44 -2.28
N ALA A 52 -0.24 4.42 -2.76
CA ALA A 52 -0.80 3.35 -3.58
C ALA A 52 -1.83 2.51 -2.82
N ALA A 53 -1.56 2.15 -1.56
CA ALA A 53 -2.52 1.43 -0.72
C ALA A 53 -3.81 2.22 -0.51
N HIS A 54 -3.70 3.53 -0.27
CA HIS A 54 -4.87 4.41 -0.17
C HIS A 54 -5.66 4.43 -1.49
N GLY A 55 -4.97 4.61 -2.63
CA GLY A 55 -5.61 4.56 -3.95
C GLY A 55 -6.28 3.21 -4.24
N ALA A 56 -5.66 2.10 -3.81
CA ALA A 56 -6.25 0.77 -3.95
C ALA A 56 -7.57 0.62 -3.18
N CYS A 57 -7.64 1.14 -1.95
CA CYS A 57 -8.90 1.19 -1.19
C CYS A 57 -9.97 1.97 -1.94
N GLU A 58 -9.65 3.17 -2.48
CA GLU A 58 -10.61 3.97 -3.24
C GLU A 58 -11.09 3.28 -4.52
N GLY A 59 -10.18 2.61 -5.24
CA GLY A 59 -10.54 1.85 -6.44
C GLY A 59 -11.49 0.70 -6.13
N LEU A 60 -11.30 0.00 -5.01
CA LEU A 60 -12.21 -1.04 -4.54
C LEU A 60 -13.57 -0.48 -4.10
N GLU A 61 -13.59 0.64 -3.40
CA GLU A 61 -14.83 1.33 -3.00
C GLU A 61 -15.66 1.77 -4.22
N GLN A 62 -15.02 2.25 -5.30
CA GLN A 62 -15.69 2.59 -6.56
C GLN A 62 -16.39 1.39 -7.20
N LEU A 63 -15.91 0.18 -6.92
CA LEU A 63 -16.52 -1.08 -7.35
C LEU A 63 -17.58 -1.61 -6.38
N GLY A 64 -17.90 -0.87 -5.33
CA GLY A 64 -18.87 -1.26 -4.31
C GLY A 64 -18.30 -2.18 -3.22
N VAL A 65 -16.99 -2.40 -3.18
CA VAL A 65 -16.32 -3.15 -2.10
C VAL A 65 -16.14 -2.22 -0.91
N ALA A 66 -17.11 -2.18 -0.02
CA ALA A 66 -17.08 -1.33 1.17
C ALA A 66 -16.29 -1.95 2.33
N GLY A 67 -15.90 -1.13 3.31
CA GLY A 67 -15.25 -1.57 4.54
C GLY A 67 -13.83 -2.09 4.31
N VAL A 68 -13.09 -1.45 3.42
CA VAL A 68 -11.67 -1.69 3.17
C VAL A 68 -10.83 -0.52 3.72
N GLY A 69 -9.69 -0.84 4.27
CA GLY A 69 -8.75 0.14 4.78
C GLY A 69 -7.32 -0.35 4.65
N VAL A 70 -6.39 0.36 5.26
CA VAL A 70 -4.97 0.06 5.16
C VAL A 70 -4.49 -0.70 6.39
N GLY A 71 -3.87 -1.85 6.17
CA GLY A 71 -2.98 -2.52 7.11
C GLY A 71 -1.57 -1.94 6.96
N TRP A 72 -1.06 -1.33 8.04
CA TRP A 72 0.28 -0.74 7.96
C TRP A 72 1.33 -1.79 7.52
N PRO A 73 2.25 -1.47 6.58
CA PRO A 73 2.44 -0.16 5.97
C PRO A 73 1.54 0.10 4.75
N ALA A 74 1.14 -0.93 3.99
CA ALA A 74 0.53 -0.72 2.67
C ALA A 74 -0.40 -1.85 2.21
N ASP A 75 -0.69 -2.85 3.03
CA ASP A 75 -1.64 -3.89 2.63
C ASP A 75 -3.08 -3.34 2.67
N VAL A 76 -3.93 -3.81 1.77
CA VAL A 76 -5.37 -3.55 1.84
C VAL A 76 -6.02 -4.63 2.67
N VAL A 77 -6.76 -4.23 3.71
CA VAL A 77 -7.38 -5.13 4.68
C VAL A 77 -8.83 -4.77 4.91
N ARG A 78 -9.60 -5.67 5.51
CA ARG A 78 -10.96 -5.40 5.95
C ARG A 78 -10.96 -4.60 7.26
N GLU A 79 -11.85 -3.60 7.36
CA GLU A 79 -12.02 -2.80 8.58
C GLU A 79 -12.58 -3.60 9.76
N ASP A 80 -13.38 -4.64 9.46
CA ASP A 80 -13.96 -5.55 10.45
C ASP A 80 -12.95 -6.57 11.02
N GLY A 81 -11.70 -6.57 10.49
CA GLY A 81 -10.67 -7.51 10.90
C GLY A 81 -10.78 -8.89 10.23
N ALA A 82 -11.68 -9.05 9.23
CA ALA A 82 -11.87 -10.33 8.52
C ALA A 82 -10.67 -10.74 7.64
N GLY A 83 -9.65 -9.92 7.56
CA GLY A 83 -8.36 -10.32 6.96
C GLY A 83 -7.88 -9.44 5.82
N LEU A 84 -6.88 -9.99 5.13
CA LEU A 84 -6.21 -9.38 4.00
C LEU A 84 -7.12 -9.40 2.76
N VAL A 85 -7.19 -8.28 2.04
CA VAL A 85 -7.85 -8.15 0.73
C VAL A 85 -6.82 -8.19 -0.39
N ALA A 86 -5.75 -7.41 -0.25
CA ALA A 86 -4.66 -7.40 -1.22
C ALA A 86 -3.32 -7.05 -0.57
N HIS A 87 -2.26 -7.71 -1.01
CA HIS A 87 -0.90 -7.25 -0.75
C HIS A 87 -0.51 -6.18 -1.77
N VAL A 88 -0.04 -5.03 -1.30
CA VAL A 88 0.53 -3.98 -2.13
C VAL A 88 2.04 -3.98 -1.99
N ARG A 89 2.73 -4.03 -3.12
CA ARG A 89 4.21 -4.01 -3.19
C ARG A 89 4.66 -2.98 -4.21
N THR A 90 5.77 -2.33 -3.93
CA THR A 90 6.37 -1.38 -4.85
C THR A 90 7.83 -1.71 -5.07
N SER A 91 8.29 -1.56 -6.31
CA SER A 91 9.69 -1.73 -6.69
C SER A 91 10.12 -0.55 -7.54
N ALA A 92 11.10 0.21 -7.06
CA ALA A 92 11.64 1.35 -7.79
C ALA A 92 12.81 0.94 -8.67
N GLY A 93 12.97 1.61 -9.81
CA GLY A 93 14.07 1.41 -10.72
C GLY A 93 14.40 2.68 -11.51
N TYR A 94 15.44 2.58 -12.33
CA TYR A 94 15.90 3.65 -13.22
C TYR A 94 16.18 3.10 -14.60
N ALA A 95 15.46 3.60 -15.60
CA ALA A 95 15.72 3.42 -17.03
C ALA A 95 14.95 4.52 -17.76
N GLU A 96 15.63 5.32 -18.59
CA GLU A 96 15.05 6.51 -19.21
C GLU A 96 14.29 7.41 -18.23
N GLY A 97 14.79 7.48 -16.98
CA GLY A 97 14.16 8.14 -15.84
C GLY A 97 13.74 7.18 -14.74
N MET A 98 13.34 7.76 -13.61
CA MET A 98 12.85 6.99 -12.46
C MET A 98 11.48 6.38 -12.77
N PHE A 99 11.27 5.14 -12.34
CA PHE A 99 9.97 4.49 -12.35
C PHE A 99 9.74 3.70 -11.05
N VAL A 100 8.49 3.41 -10.77
CA VAL A 100 8.05 2.49 -9.73
C VAL A 100 7.06 1.52 -10.34
N VAL A 101 7.26 0.23 -10.15
CA VAL A 101 6.22 -0.77 -10.40
C VAL A 101 5.45 -0.95 -9.10
N CYS A 102 4.16 -0.68 -9.14
CA CYS A 102 3.23 -0.99 -8.05
C CYS A 102 2.47 -2.25 -8.42
N SER A 103 2.56 -3.28 -7.60
CA SER A 103 1.83 -4.54 -7.79
C SER A 103 0.90 -4.83 -6.61
N LEU A 104 -0.22 -5.46 -6.93
CA LEU A 104 -1.22 -5.93 -5.98
C LEU A 104 -1.49 -7.40 -6.24
N SER A 105 -1.57 -8.21 -5.18
CA SER A 105 -2.03 -9.58 -5.28
C SER A 105 -3.26 -9.79 -4.39
N PHE A 106 -4.32 -10.34 -4.99
CA PHE A 106 -5.62 -10.62 -4.36
C PHE A 106 -5.79 -12.13 -4.26
N ASP A 107 -6.05 -12.64 -3.06
CA ASP A 107 -6.50 -14.03 -2.89
C ASP A 107 -7.99 -14.13 -3.28
N VAL A 108 -8.27 -14.83 -4.38
CA VAL A 108 -9.61 -14.98 -4.95
C VAL A 108 -10.13 -16.43 -4.91
N ALA A 109 -9.36 -17.39 -4.35
CA ALA A 109 -9.75 -18.81 -4.32
C ALA A 109 -10.50 -19.23 -3.08
N GLY A 110 -10.35 -18.57 -1.98
CA GLY A 110 -10.91 -19.00 -0.69
C GLY A 110 -11.07 -17.89 0.31
N GLY A 111 -10.69 -16.68 -0.07
CA GLY A 111 -10.85 -15.51 0.77
C GLY A 111 -12.30 -15.11 0.92
N ALA A 112 -12.65 -14.49 2.04
CA ALA A 112 -13.98 -13.94 2.34
C ALA A 112 -14.50 -12.93 1.28
N HIS A 113 -13.79 -12.77 0.15
CA HIS A 113 -13.98 -11.74 -0.87
C HIS A 113 -14.04 -12.28 -2.32
N ALA A 114 -13.83 -13.59 -2.54
CA ALA A 114 -13.85 -14.18 -3.89
C ALA A 114 -15.17 -13.89 -4.62
N ASP A 115 -16.29 -13.87 -3.88
CA ASP A 115 -17.62 -13.61 -4.42
C ASP A 115 -17.97 -12.10 -4.52
N ALA A 116 -17.13 -11.22 -3.97
CA ALA A 116 -17.40 -9.79 -3.90
C ALA A 116 -16.62 -8.94 -4.92
N LEU A 117 -15.60 -9.51 -5.56
CA LEU A 117 -14.84 -8.80 -6.58
C LEU A 117 -15.55 -8.93 -7.94
N PRO A 118 -15.70 -7.81 -8.69
CA PRO A 118 -16.18 -7.85 -10.08
C PRO A 118 -15.17 -8.55 -11.01
N ALA A 119 -15.49 -8.58 -12.32
CA ALA A 119 -14.59 -9.13 -13.32
C ALA A 119 -13.19 -8.49 -13.24
N ASP A 120 -12.14 -9.30 -13.44
CA ASP A 120 -10.73 -8.91 -13.25
C ASP A 120 -10.35 -7.62 -13.97
N GLU A 121 -10.85 -7.40 -15.20
CA GLU A 121 -10.60 -6.18 -15.96
C GLU A 121 -11.19 -4.92 -15.28
N GLN A 122 -12.34 -5.05 -14.62
CA GLN A 122 -12.96 -3.94 -13.89
C GLN A 122 -12.16 -3.64 -12.63
N VAL A 123 -11.71 -4.68 -11.91
CA VAL A 123 -10.84 -4.51 -10.73
C VAL A 123 -9.54 -3.84 -11.15
N ALA A 124 -8.90 -4.35 -12.20
CA ALA A 124 -7.67 -3.81 -12.72
C ALA A 124 -7.82 -2.32 -13.13
N GLY A 125 -8.85 -2.00 -13.90
CA GLY A 125 -9.11 -0.65 -14.36
C GLY A 125 -9.39 0.33 -13.23
N ALA A 126 -10.29 0.00 -12.30
CA ALA A 126 -10.68 0.89 -11.21
C ALA A 126 -9.54 1.09 -10.20
N VAL A 127 -8.92 -0.01 -9.75
CA VAL A 127 -7.85 0.04 -8.74
C VAL A 127 -6.62 0.78 -9.27
N CYS A 128 -6.15 0.43 -10.48
CA CYS A 128 -4.97 1.11 -11.03
C CYS A 128 -5.24 2.58 -11.36
N SER A 129 -6.43 2.93 -11.87
CA SER A 129 -6.79 4.33 -12.12
C SER A 129 -6.82 5.16 -10.82
N ALA A 130 -7.35 4.60 -9.73
CA ALA A 130 -7.37 5.28 -8.44
C ALA A 130 -5.95 5.43 -7.86
N ILE A 131 -5.11 4.41 -7.97
CA ILE A 131 -3.70 4.48 -7.58
C ILE A 131 -2.98 5.59 -8.35
N LEU A 132 -3.14 5.64 -9.68
CA LEU A 132 -2.55 6.65 -10.54
C LEU A 132 -2.97 8.05 -10.12
N ALA A 133 -4.28 8.29 -9.97
CA ALA A 133 -4.82 9.58 -9.56
C ALA A 133 -4.25 10.04 -8.19
N ARG A 134 -4.14 9.13 -7.23
CA ARG A 134 -3.56 9.44 -5.91
C ARG A 134 -2.06 9.73 -5.97
N VAL A 135 -1.31 8.94 -6.73
CA VAL A 135 0.13 9.13 -6.91
C VAL A 135 0.42 10.45 -7.62
N ASP A 136 -0.37 10.81 -8.64
CA ASP A 136 -0.21 12.07 -9.36
C ASP A 136 -0.52 13.28 -8.47
N ALA A 137 -1.61 13.23 -7.70
CA ALA A 137 -1.96 14.29 -6.75
C ALA A 137 -0.89 14.45 -5.67
N TRP A 138 -0.37 13.34 -5.15
CA TRP A 138 0.73 13.34 -4.19
C TRP A 138 2.03 13.90 -4.81
N ALA A 139 2.39 13.45 -6.01
CA ALA A 139 3.59 13.94 -6.70
C ALA A 139 3.51 15.45 -6.97
N ALA A 140 2.35 15.96 -7.37
CA ALA A 140 2.11 17.39 -7.51
C ALA A 140 2.27 18.15 -6.19
N ALA A 141 1.79 17.56 -5.08
CA ALA A 141 1.95 18.14 -3.74
C ALA A 141 3.41 18.17 -3.30
N VAL A 142 4.17 17.10 -3.58
CA VAL A 142 5.62 17.04 -3.33
C VAL A 142 6.33 18.12 -4.15
N GLY A 143 6.02 18.23 -5.46
CA GLY A 143 6.58 19.26 -6.35
C GLY A 143 6.25 20.67 -5.91
N ALA A 144 5.12 20.90 -5.26
CA ALA A 144 4.72 22.18 -4.66
C ALA A 144 5.38 22.44 -3.29
N GLY A 145 6.34 21.63 -2.85
CA GLY A 145 7.08 21.80 -1.60
C GLY A 145 6.33 21.40 -0.34
N ARG A 146 5.21 20.67 -0.43
CA ARG A 146 4.43 20.26 0.75
C ARG A 146 4.99 19.03 1.47
N ALA A 147 6.05 18.42 0.96
CA ALA A 147 6.72 17.25 1.54
C ALA A 147 8.05 17.57 2.26
N VAL A 148 8.26 18.82 2.70
CA VAL A 148 9.51 19.24 3.37
C VAL A 148 9.77 18.43 4.65
N ALA A 149 8.72 18.10 5.41
CA ALA A 149 8.84 17.32 6.65
C ALA A 149 9.07 15.82 6.41
N GLY A 150 8.67 15.32 5.25
CA GLY A 150 8.78 13.92 4.86
C GLY A 150 7.80 13.58 3.74
N PRO A 151 7.98 12.42 3.06
CA PRO A 151 7.24 12.08 1.85
C PRO A 151 5.72 11.94 2.06
N LEU A 152 5.27 11.58 3.27
CA LEU A 152 3.84 11.43 3.58
C LEU A 152 3.19 12.72 4.09
N ALA A 153 3.96 13.78 4.37
CA ALA A 153 3.39 15.01 4.93
C ALA A 153 2.15 15.53 4.18
N PRO A 154 2.08 15.50 2.82
CA PRO A 154 0.91 15.97 2.09
C PRO A 154 -0.35 15.11 2.24
N VAL A 155 -0.21 13.86 2.63
CA VAL A 155 -1.29 12.84 2.64
C VAL A 155 -1.43 12.13 3.99
N LEU A 156 -0.67 12.53 5.00
CA LEU A 156 -0.57 11.82 6.27
C LEU A 156 -1.93 11.70 6.99
N SER A 157 -2.73 12.77 6.97
CA SER A 157 -4.07 12.76 7.59
C SER A 157 -4.98 11.73 6.92
N ASP A 158 -5.07 11.77 5.59
CA ASP A 158 -5.90 10.85 4.81
C ASP A 158 -5.44 9.40 5.01
N TYR A 159 -4.11 9.17 5.03
CA TYR A 159 -3.55 7.85 5.29
C TYR A 159 -3.87 7.38 6.70
N PHE A 160 -3.72 8.25 7.71
CA PHE A 160 -3.99 7.94 9.12
C PHE A 160 -5.43 7.47 9.32
N ASP A 161 -6.38 8.16 8.69
CA ASP A 161 -7.81 7.83 8.77
C ASP A 161 -8.15 6.47 8.12
N ARG A 162 -7.30 5.99 7.20
CA ARG A 162 -7.46 4.70 6.54
C ARG A 162 -6.80 3.52 7.26
N VAL A 163 -5.89 3.78 8.22
CA VAL A 163 -5.21 2.69 8.93
C VAL A 163 -6.15 2.01 9.91
N THR A 164 -6.54 0.79 9.61
CA THR A 164 -7.60 0.06 10.33
C THR A 164 -7.28 -0.24 11.80
N LEU A 165 -5.99 -0.35 12.15
CA LEU A 165 -5.53 -0.62 13.51
C LEU A 165 -5.13 0.64 14.28
N MET A 166 -5.33 1.85 13.72
CA MET A 166 -5.01 3.09 14.42
C MET A 166 -5.80 3.21 15.72
N GLY A 167 -5.10 3.48 16.82
CA GLY A 167 -5.70 3.56 18.16
C GLY A 167 -6.14 2.21 18.76
N LYS A 168 -5.91 1.09 18.07
CA LYS A 168 -6.32 -0.24 18.54
C LYS A 168 -5.16 -1.01 19.17
N PRO A 169 -5.45 -2.02 20.02
CA PRO A 169 -4.45 -2.95 20.55
C PRO A 169 -3.79 -3.76 19.43
N VAL A 170 -2.46 -3.78 19.43
CA VAL A 170 -1.65 -4.44 18.41
C VAL A 170 -0.49 -5.25 19.01
N GLU A 171 0.00 -6.19 18.22
CA GLU A 171 1.28 -6.86 18.41
C GLU A 171 2.28 -6.36 17.37
N LEU A 172 3.45 -5.94 17.83
CA LEU A 172 4.62 -5.67 17.00
C LEU A 172 5.38 -6.98 16.80
N VAL A 173 5.56 -7.40 15.55
CA VAL A 173 6.11 -8.71 15.21
C VAL A 173 7.36 -8.55 14.36
N TYR A 174 8.49 -9.11 14.83
CA TYR A 174 9.73 -9.14 14.07
C TYR A 174 9.64 -10.10 12.86
N PRO A 175 10.53 -9.94 11.84
CA PRO A 175 10.52 -10.81 10.65
C PRO A 175 10.66 -12.31 10.94
N ASN A 176 11.21 -12.69 12.10
CA ASN A 176 11.30 -14.08 12.56
C ASN A 176 10.01 -14.61 13.23
N GLY A 177 8.92 -13.84 13.19
CA GLY A 177 7.62 -14.20 13.76
C GLY A 177 7.49 -13.97 15.27
N ARG A 178 8.56 -13.53 15.98
CA ARG A 178 8.51 -13.26 17.40
C ARG A 178 7.79 -11.96 17.71
N VAL A 179 6.83 -11.98 18.62
CA VAL A 179 6.21 -10.77 19.17
C VAL A 179 7.25 -9.99 19.98
N ALA A 180 7.55 -8.79 19.54
CA ALA A 180 8.50 -7.89 20.18
C ALA A 180 7.85 -7.11 21.31
N MET A 181 6.62 -6.64 21.09
CA MET A 181 5.87 -5.81 22.04
C MET A 181 4.38 -5.91 21.76
N ARG A 182 3.58 -5.76 22.82
CA ARG A 182 2.13 -5.50 22.76
C ARG A 182 1.87 -4.06 23.19
N GLY A 183 0.90 -3.42 22.55
CA GLY A 183 0.56 -2.04 22.84
C GLY A 183 -0.55 -1.51 21.95
N THR A 184 -0.66 -0.22 21.83
CA THR A 184 -1.60 0.47 20.96
C THR A 184 -0.85 1.11 19.81
N LEU A 185 -1.32 0.98 18.57
CA LEU A 185 -0.80 1.73 17.43
C LEU A 185 -1.15 3.22 17.63
N ALA A 186 -0.19 4.01 18.08
CA ALA A 186 -0.40 5.40 18.49
C ALA A 186 -0.29 6.39 17.33
N GLY A 187 0.42 6.03 16.25
CA GLY A 187 0.61 6.93 15.13
C GLY A 187 1.47 6.34 14.01
N VAL A 188 1.51 7.08 12.91
CA VAL A 188 2.46 6.89 11.82
C VAL A 188 3.05 8.27 11.51
N ASP A 189 4.35 8.36 11.32
CA ASP A 189 5.01 9.63 11.04
C ASP A 189 5.06 9.94 9.53
N VAL A 190 5.60 11.11 9.20
CA VAL A 190 5.75 11.59 7.82
C VAL A 190 6.71 10.77 6.97
N TRP A 191 7.44 9.84 7.56
CA TRP A 191 8.33 8.88 6.90
C TRP A 191 7.72 7.48 6.80
N GLY A 192 6.50 7.30 7.35
CA GLY A 192 5.77 6.03 7.35
C GLY A 192 6.15 5.09 8.50
N ARG A 193 6.96 5.54 9.47
CA ARG A 193 7.28 4.74 10.65
C ARG A 193 6.07 4.70 11.59
N ALA A 194 5.78 3.52 12.11
CA ALA A 194 4.71 3.35 13.08
C ALA A 194 5.22 3.53 14.50
N THR A 195 4.42 4.18 15.33
CA THR A 195 4.65 4.30 16.78
C THR A 195 3.70 3.40 17.53
N VAL A 196 4.23 2.45 18.29
CA VAL A 196 3.46 1.59 19.19
C VAL A 196 3.76 1.98 20.63
N ARG A 197 2.68 2.25 21.41
CA ARG A 197 2.75 2.64 22.81
C ARG A 197 2.33 1.47 23.68
N ASN A 198 3.17 1.08 24.65
CA ASN A 198 2.84 0.04 25.62
C ASN A 198 1.97 0.58 26.78
N GLU A 199 1.47 -0.33 27.62
CA GLU A 199 0.62 0.01 28.79
C GLU A 199 1.32 0.92 29.82
N LEU A 200 2.65 0.91 29.88
CA LEU A 200 3.45 1.75 30.77
C LEU A 200 3.76 3.12 30.19
N GLY A 201 3.23 3.43 28.99
CA GLY A 201 3.46 4.70 28.29
C GLY A 201 4.78 4.76 27.50
N GLY A 202 5.56 3.69 27.47
CA GLY A 202 6.76 3.61 26.63
C GLY A 202 6.39 3.50 25.16
N GLU A 203 7.08 4.23 24.29
CA GLU A 203 6.86 4.26 22.85
C GLU A 203 8.04 3.65 22.10
N VAL A 204 7.72 2.90 21.04
CA VAL A 204 8.70 2.35 20.10
C VAL A 204 8.28 2.76 18.69
N GLU A 205 9.20 3.39 17.96
CA GLU A 205 9.06 3.65 16.55
C GLU A 205 9.71 2.53 15.74
N VAL A 206 9.01 2.08 14.70
CA VAL A 206 9.51 1.03 13.80
C VAL A 206 9.24 1.37 12.34
N SER A 207 10.18 1.01 11.49
CA SER A 207 9.99 1.00 10.05
C SER A 207 9.44 -0.36 9.55
N PRO A 208 8.84 -0.40 8.35
CA PRO A 208 8.30 -1.64 7.78
C PRO A 208 9.33 -2.76 7.59
N GLU A 209 10.60 -2.40 7.44
CA GLU A 209 11.69 -3.36 7.29
C GLU A 209 12.07 -4.04 8.62
N GLN A 210 11.77 -3.37 9.74
CA GLN A 210 12.13 -3.84 11.08
C GLN A 210 11.08 -4.77 11.68
N ALA A 211 9.80 -4.48 11.40
CA ALA A 211 8.70 -5.25 11.99
C ALA A 211 7.40 -5.08 11.20
N SER A 212 6.45 -5.96 11.46
CA SER A 212 5.05 -5.85 11.03
C SER A 212 4.15 -5.60 12.24
N ILE A 213 2.92 -5.16 11.98
CA ILE A 213 1.91 -4.88 13.00
C ILE A 213 0.67 -5.71 12.68
N ARG A 214 0.14 -6.40 13.69
CA ARG A 214 -1.13 -7.12 13.58
C ARG A 214 -2.03 -6.84 14.78
N ALA A 215 -3.33 -7.11 14.65
CA ALA A 215 -4.25 -7.02 15.78
C ALA A 215 -3.77 -7.93 16.94
N ALA A 216 -3.85 -7.42 18.16
CA ALA A 216 -3.58 -8.23 19.34
C ALA A 216 -4.65 -9.32 19.49
N GLN A 217 -4.20 -10.52 19.79
CA GLN A 217 -5.07 -11.67 20.09
C GLN A 217 -5.36 -11.72 21.58
#